data_293302a257c8d7dd60fd16afaa4110c0
#
_entry.id   293302a257c8d7dd60fd16afaa4110c0
#
_cell.length_a   1.000
_cell.length_b   1.000
_cell.length_c   1.000
_cell.angle_alpha   90.00
_cell.angle_beta   90.00
_cell.angle_gamma   90.00
#
_symmetry.space_group_name_H-M   'P 1'
#
loop_
_entity.id
_entity.type
_entity.pdbx_description
1 polymer ?
#
loop_
_entity_poly.entity_id
_entity_poly.type
_entity_poly.pdbx_seq_one_letter_code
_entity_poly.pdbx_strand_id
1 'polypeptide(L)'
;CRTKTDRFWNLTPFLPVCYAGCAKVVLNFSKENNIKLLEEVSRRFGKERMMISISDLREFTENQDLIETYADTVLALDTVENEIAEISQISIVLHTDENRSENVLELLGEPAVSGLCGAYVSSLENDLHTFKETCEEAGIPVNTYKSNIAWSDFKLNSDGMVPVIVQDYRTDEVLMLAYMNELAFNTTLKLGKMTYWSRSRNELWTKGLTSGHVQHVKSLTIDCDNDTILAKVEQVGAACHTGNRTCFFKPLMKKEYDDINPLHVFQNVYDVITDRKEHPKEGSYTNYLFDKGIEKILK
;
A
#
# COMPACT_ATOMS: atom_id res chain seq x y z
N CYS A 1 -8.23 0.69 11.65
CA CYS A 1 -8.01 1.17 13.03
C CYS A 1 -9.08 0.62 13.97
N ARG A 2 -8.73 -0.28 14.91
CA ARG A 2 -9.62 -0.67 16.02
C ARG A 2 -9.02 -0.10 17.29
N THR A 3 -9.68 0.90 17.85
CA THR A 3 -9.51 1.32 19.23
C THR A 3 -10.23 0.32 20.14
N LYS A 4 -9.51 -0.43 20.95
CA LYS A 4 -10.07 -1.13 22.12
C LYS A 4 -9.62 -0.42 23.38
N THR A 5 -10.58 0.09 24.10
CA THR A 5 -10.48 0.69 25.42
C THR A 5 -10.22 -0.37 26.50
N ASP A 6 -9.31 -0.01 27.39
CA ASP A 6 -9.09 -0.48 28.75
C ASP A 6 -8.96 -1.98 29.05
N ARG A 7 -7.71 -2.45 29.22
CA ARG A 7 -7.20 -3.24 30.34
C ARG A 7 -5.76 -3.71 30.12
N PHE A 8 -4.90 -3.47 31.10
CA PHE A 8 -3.52 -3.98 31.26
C PHE A 8 -2.59 -3.83 30.05
N TRP A 9 -1.81 -2.78 30.10
CA TRP A 9 -0.75 -2.47 29.14
C TRP A 9 0.47 -3.33 29.38
N ASN A 10 0.43 -4.57 28.90
CA ASN A 10 1.60 -5.36 28.62
C ASN A 10 1.99 -5.11 27.15
N LEU A 11 3.26 -5.20 26.79
CA LEU A 11 3.77 -5.23 25.40
C LEU A 11 3.00 -6.19 24.47
N THR A 12 2.31 -7.15 25.06
CA THR A 12 1.56 -8.23 24.41
C THR A 12 0.61 -7.80 23.28
N PRO A 13 -0.14 -6.66 23.35
CA PRO A 13 -1.01 -6.26 22.23
C PRO A 13 -0.28 -5.67 21.04
N PHE A 14 0.92 -5.11 21.23
CA PHE A 14 1.69 -4.42 20.16
C PHE A 14 2.67 -5.36 19.45
N LEU A 15 3.20 -6.34 20.14
CA LEU A 15 4.09 -7.34 19.56
C LEU A 15 3.48 -8.04 18.34
N PRO A 16 2.23 -8.56 18.39
CA PRO A 16 1.62 -9.20 17.22
C PRO A 16 1.47 -8.27 16.03
N VAL A 17 1.16 -6.98 16.26
CA VAL A 17 0.97 -5.99 15.20
C VAL A 17 2.31 -5.67 14.52
N CYS A 18 3.38 -5.48 15.30
CA CYS A 18 4.71 -5.23 14.77
C CYS A 18 5.27 -6.46 14.02
N TYR A 19 5.08 -7.65 14.56
CA TYR A 19 5.50 -8.90 13.92
C TYR A 19 4.64 -9.25 12.70
N ALA A 20 3.38 -8.83 12.64
CA ALA A 20 2.52 -8.97 11.46
C ALA A 20 2.91 -8.05 10.30
N GLY A 21 3.98 -7.24 10.46
CA GLY A 21 4.54 -6.43 9.38
C GLY A 21 3.86 -5.08 9.17
N CYS A 22 3.16 -4.53 10.17
CA CYS A 22 2.66 -3.14 10.06
C CYS A 22 3.83 -2.17 9.85
N ALA A 23 3.64 -1.15 9.03
CA ALA A 23 4.67 -0.15 8.75
C ALA A 23 4.95 0.71 9.98
N LYS A 24 3.91 1.23 10.65
CA LYS A 24 4.00 2.04 11.86
C LYS A 24 2.92 1.67 12.87
N VAL A 25 3.21 1.89 14.13
CA VAL A 25 2.27 1.75 15.26
C VAL A 25 2.00 3.13 15.83
N VAL A 26 0.72 3.48 15.99
CA VAL A 26 0.30 4.75 16.58
C VAL A 26 0.01 4.57 18.07
N LEU A 27 0.68 5.33 18.91
CA LEU A 27 0.42 5.41 20.36
C LEU A 27 -0.24 6.77 20.67
N ASN A 28 -1.35 6.73 21.39
CA ASN A 28 -1.97 7.94 21.91
C ASN A 28 -1.16 8.44 23.11
N PHE A 29 -0.59 9.65 23.01
CA PHE A 29 0.32 10.19 23.99
C PHE A 29 -0.39 10.59 25.30
N SER A 30 -1.64 11.00 25.27
CA SER A 30 -2.42 11.40 26.45
C SER A 30 -2.64 10.26 27.46
N LYS A 31 -2.23 9.03 27.16
CA LYS A 31 -2.38 7.89 28.07
C LYS A 31 -1.09 7.65 28.85
N GLU A 32 -1.16 7.78 30.17
CA GLU A 32 -0.02 7.76 31.11
C GLU A 32 0.97 6.60 30.94
N ASN A 33 0.51 5.41 30.57
CA ASN A 33 1.37 4.25 30.37
C ASN A 33 2.06 4.22 28.99
N ASN A 34 1.63 5.06 28.03
CA ASN A 34 2.13 5.01 26.68
C ASN A 34 3.54 5.58 26.53
N ILE A 35 3.98 6.45 27.44
CA ILE A 35 5.36 6.98 27.47
C ILE A 35 6.37 5.84 27.69
N LYS A 36 6.15 5.00 28.71
CA LYS A 36 7.02 3.83 28.97
C LYS A 36 6.97 2.82 27.86
N LEU A 37 5.78 2.61 27.31
CA LEU A 37 5.56 1.71 26.20
C LEU A 37 6.24 2.20 24.91
N LEU A 38 6.23 3.50 24.65
CA LEU A 38 6.93 4.12 23.53
C LEU A 38 8.43 3.81 23.56
N GLU A 39 9.07 4.06 24.71
CA GLU A 39 10.50 3.77 24.92
C GLU A 39 10.83 2.30 24.68
N GLU A 40 10.05 1.39 25.27
CA GLU A 40 10.30 -0.05 25.20
C GLU A 40 10.10 -0.60 23.77
N VAL A 41 9.01 -0.19 23.08
CA VAL A 41 8.70 -0.63 21.71
C VAL A 41 9.69 -0.03 20.73
N SER A 42 10.05 1.27 20.89
CA SER A 42 11.04 1.93 20.04
C SER A 42 12.42 1.28 20.13
N ARG A 43 12.88 0.94 21.32
CA ARG A 43 14.15 0.21 21.51
C ARG A 43 14.17 -1.17 20.85
N ARG A 44 13.03 -1.83 20.76
CA ARG A 44 12.91 -3.18 20.20
C ARG A 44 12.72 -3.23 18.71
N PHE A 45 11.95 -2.30 18.13
CA PHE A 45 11.53 -2.33 16.72
C PHE A 45 12.06 -1.16 15.90
N GLY A 46 12.71 -0.19 16.54
CA GLY A 46 13.17 1.05 15.91
C GLY A 46 12.15 2.19 16.02
N LYS A 47 12.67 3.42 16.17
CA LYS A 47 11.81 4.62 16.23
C LYS A 47 11.04 4.90 14.94
N GLU A 48 11.58 4.46 13.81
CA GLU A 48 10.97 4.59 12.47
C GLU A 48 9.63 3.87 12.35
N ARG A 49 9.34 2.96 13.27
CA ARG A 49 8.05 2.27 13.36
C ARG A 49 7.08 2.90 14.34
N MET A 50 7.49 3.95 15.03
CA MET A 50 6.67 4.59 16.05
C MET A 50 6.07 5.89 15.55
N MET A 51 4.78 6.05 15.77
CA MET A 51 4.02 7.28 15.56
C MET A 51 3.27 7.62 16.84
N ILE A 52 3.27 8.88 17.22
CA ILE A 52 2.57 9.39 18.40
C ILE A 52 1.39 10.24 17.96
N SER A 53 0.19 9.98 18.47
CA SER A 53 -0.92 10.91 18.25
C SER A 53 -1.01 11.91 19.38
N ILE A 54 -1.09 13.19 19.00
CA ILE A 54 -1.14 14.36 19.88
C ILE A 54 -2.43 15.14 19.63
N SER A 55 -3.14 15.49 20.68
CA SER A 55 -4.36 16.30 20.66
C SER A 55 -4.24 17.64 21.39
N ASP A 56 -3.13 17.87 22.12
CA ASP A 56 -2.82 19.11 22.82
C ASP A 56 -1.35 19.48 22.56
N LEU A 57 -1.11 20.73 22.13
CA LEU A 57 0.23 21.24 21.85
C LEU A 57 1.16 21.18 23.07
N ARG A 58 0.62 21.35 24.28
CA ARG A 58 1.41 21.25 25.51
C ARG A 58 1.97 19.85 25.72
N GLU A 59 1.21 18.81 25.38
CA GLU A 59 1.70 17.42 25.45
C GLU A 59 2.96 17.25 24.61
N PHE A 60 3.00 17.87 23.43
CA PHE A 60 4.17 17.83 22.56
C PHE A 60 5.32 18.67 23.13
N THR A 61 5.09 19.94 23.45
CA THR A 61 6.14 20.88 23.87
C THR A 61 6.82 20.46 25.18
N GLU A 62 6.05 19.95 26.15
CA GLU A 62 6.58 19.47 27.43
C GLU A 62 7.39 18.17 27.30
N ASN A 63 7.18 17.39 26.23
CA ASN A 63 7.78 16.07 26.02
C ASN A 63 8.52 15.94 24.69
N GLN A 64 8.85 17.04 24.03
CA GLN A 64 9.42 17.06 22.68
C GLN A 64 10.66 16.18 22.56
N ASP A 65 11.65 16.36 23.43
CA ASP A 65 12.90 15.56 23.41
C ASP A 65 12.64 14.06 23.52
N LEU A 66 11.67 13.66 24.34
CA LEU A 66 11.32 12.27 24.52
C LEU A 66 10.62 11.71 23.27
N ILE A 67 9.68 12.46 22.71
CA ILE A 67 8.93 12.07 21.50
C ILE A 67 9.91 11.93 20.33
N GLU A 68 10.76 12.92 20.08
CA GLU A 68 11.72 12.92 18.97
C GLU A 68 12.84 11.87 19.13
N THR A 69 13.12 11.45 20.37
CA THR A 69 14.04 10.34 20.63
C THR A 69 13.46 8.98 20.24
N TYR A 70 12.19 8.73 20.54
CA TYR A 70 11.59 7.39 20.44
C TYR A 70 10.51 7.24 19.35
N ALA A 71 10.13 8.33 18.68
CA ALA A 71 9.27 8.29 17.50
C ALA A 71 9.93 9.03 16.33
N ASP A 72 9.51 8.74 15.12
CA ASP A 72 9.91 9.45 13.91
C ASP A 72 8.76 10.25 13.28
N THR A 73 7.54 10.06 13.77
CA THR A 73 6.35 10.69 13.20
C THR A 73 5.36 11.07 14.28
N VAL A 74 4.78 12.25 14.14
CA VAL A 74 3.65 12.71 14.95
C VAL A 74 2.38 12.68 14.11
N LEU A 75 1.30 12.15 14.65
CA LEU A 75 -0.06 12.31 14.14
C LEU A 75 -0.72 13.45 14.90
N ALA A 76 -0.77 14.62 14.29
CA ALA A 76 -1.43 15.78 14.86
C ALA A 76 -2.94 15.70 14.65
N LEU A 77 -3.69 15.69 15.74
CA LEU A 77 -5.16 15.65 15.72
C LEU A 77 -5.71 17.08 15.73
N ASP A 78 -6.75 17.29 14.99
CA ASP A 78 -7.54 18.47 14.62
C ASP A 78 -7.29 19.87 15.28
N THR A 79 -6.70 19.95 16.46
CA THR A 79 -6.56 21.20 17.22
C THR A 79 -5.14 21.78 17.29
N VAL A 80 -4.11 21.04 16.82
CA VAL A 80 -2.70 21.39 17.06
C VAL A 80 -1.85 21.50 15.78
N GLU A 81 -2.49 21.45 14.61
CA GLU A 81 -1.83 21.20 13.33
C GLU A 81 -0.82 22.27 12.91
N ASN A 82 -1.21 23.55 12.93
CA ASN A 82 -0.34 24.63 12.45
C ASN A 82 0.85 24.84 13.38
N GLU A 83 0.57 24.90 14.67
CA GLU A 83 1.58 25.23 15.69
C GLU A 83 2.63 24.13 15.85
N ILE A 84 2.22 22.84 15.71
CA ILE A 84 3.14 21.72 15.81
C ILE A 84 4.04 21.61 14.58
N ALA A 85 3.56 22.03 13.41
CA ALA A 85 4.33 22.01 12.15
C ALA A 85 5.54 22.96 12.21
N GLU A 86 5.44 24.06 12.93
CA GLU A 86 6.53 25.04 13.09
C GLU A 86 7.62 24.57 14.05
N ILE A 87 7.29 23.74 15.05
CA ILE A 87 8.20 23.40 16.15
C ILE A 87 8.77 21.98 16.09
N SER A 88 8.14 21.06 15.36
CA SER A 88 8.57 19.65 15.29
C SER A 88 9.80 19.48 14.39
N GLN A 89 10.76 18.67 14.85
CA GLN A 89 11.92 18.25 14.05
C GLN A 89 11.73 16.88 13.38
N ILE A 90 10.60 16.21 13.65
CA ILE A 90 10.25 14.92 13.03
C ILE A 90 9.01 15.06 12.14
N SER A 91 8.79 14.07 11.29
CA SER A 91 7.66 14.06 10.35
C SER A 91 6.32 14.20 11.03
N ILE A 92 5.43 14.99 10.43
CA ILE A 92 4.06 15.19 10.90
C ILE A 92 3.10 14.63 9.85
N VAL A 93 2.11 13.90 10.32
CA VAL A 93 0.90 13.56 9.57
C VAL A 93 -0.27 14.31 10.20
N LEU A 94 -0.97 15.09 9.40
CA LEU A 94 -2.11 15.86 9.86
C LEU A 94 -3.39 15.03 9.74
N HIS A 95 -4.18 14.99 10.80
CA HIS A 95 -5.54 14.42 10.75
C HIS A 95 -6.52 15.55 10.43
N THR A 96 -7.21 15.44 9.30
CA THR A 96 -8.10 16.48 8.78
C THR A 96 -9.53 15.96 8.69
N ASP A 97 -10.49 16.74 9.13
CA ASP A 97 -11.93 16.47 8.97
C ASP A 97 -12.46 16.90 7.58
N GLU A 98 -13.73 16.62 7.29
CA GLU A 98 -14.33 16.89 5.97
C GLU A 98 -14.40 18.38 5.59
N ASN A 99 -14.38 19.28 6.56
CA ASN A 99 -14.61 20.72 6.37
C ASN A 99 -13.32 21.52 6.09
N ARG A 100 -12.17 20.88 6.05
CA ARG A 100 -10.87 21.54 5.94
C ARG A 100 -10.30 21.62 4.52
N SER A 101 -11.00 22.19 3.58
CA SER A 101 -10.46 22.40 2.23
C SER A 101 -9.59 23.66 2.07
N GLU A 102 -9.73 24.64 2.95
CA GLU A 102 -9.23 26.00 2.68
C GLU A 102 -7.72 26.18 2.84
N ASN A 103 -7.03 25.43 3.72
CA ASN A 103 -5.59 25.62 4.01
C ASN A 103 -4.72 24.36 3.83
N VAL A 104 -5.24 23.31 3.22
CA VAL A 104 -4.55 22.01 3.12
C VAL A 104 -3.24 22.11 2.33
N LEU A 105 -3.20 22.88 1.25
CA LEU A 105 -1.99 23.07 0.44
C LEU A 105 -0.92 23.85 1.20
N GLU A 106 -1.31 24.89 1.97
CA GLU A 106 -0.40 25.68 2.80
C GLU A 106 0.24 24.77 3.86
N LEU A 107 -0.56 23.98 4.57
CA LEU A 107 -0.09 23.01 5.56
C LEU A 107 0.82 21.93 4.98
N LEU A 108 0.50 21.41 3.80
CA LEU A 108 1.37 20.45 3.10
C LEU A 108 2.67 21.08 2.59
N GLY A 109 2.73 22.39 2.47
CA GLY A 109 3.92 23.15 2.13
C GLY A 109 4.92 23.25 3.27
N GLU A 110 4.49 23.00 4.52
CA GLU A 110 5.37 23.05 5.70
C GLU A 110 6.39 21.90 5.65
N PRO A 111 7.70 22.16 5.87
CA PRO A 111 8.75 21.16 5.72
C PRO A 111 8.59 19.91 6.61
N ALA A 112 8.00 20.07 7.79
CA ALA A 112 7.78 18.97 8.73
C ALA A 112 6.58 18.09 8.34
N VAL A 113 5.65 18.60 7.52
CA VAL A 113 4.43 17.88 7.17
C VAL A 113 4.70 16.87 6.04
N SER A 114 4.54 15.60 6.34
CA SER A 114 4.81 14.49 5.42
C SER A 114 3.54 13.83 4.84
N GLY A 115 2.36 14.20 5.32
CA GLY A 115 1.12 13.64 4.80
C GLY A 115 -0.14 14.05 5.55
N LEU A 116 -1.26 13.62 4.99
CA LEU A 116 -2.61 13.83 5.53
C LEU A 116 -3.30 12.49 5.79
N CYS A 117 -4.22 12.48 6.75
CA CYS A 117 -5.18 11.39 6.94
C CYS A 117 -6.52 11.94 7.43
N GLY A 118 -7.54 11.10 7.52
CA GLY A 118 -8.85 11.50 8.03
C GLY A 118 -9.93 11.60 6.97
N ALA A 119 -11.05 12.22 7.34
CA ALA A 119 -12.25 12.27 6.51
C ALA A 119 -12.05 13.08 5.21
N TYR A 120 -11.28 14.16 5.25
CA TYR A 120 -10.95 14.93 4.05
C TYR A 120 -10.28 14.06 2.98
N VAL A 121 -9.25 13.27 3.36
CA VAL A 121 -8.56 12.38 2.40
C VAL A 121 -9.51 11.30 1.88
N SER A 122 -10.40 10.80 2.73
CA SER A 122 -11.42 9.81 2.31
C SER A 122 -12.44 10.41 1.34
N SER A 123 -12.78 11.69 1.48
CA SER A 123 -13.67 12.38 0.53
C SER A 123 -13.05 12.58 -0.85
N LEU A 124 -11.72 12.56 -0.96
CA LEU A 124 -10.96 12.65 -2.22
C LEU A 124 -10.80 11.30 -2.94
N GLU A 125 -11.45 10.22 -2.50
CA GLU A 125 -11.24 8.86 -3.04
C GLU A 125 -11.26 8.78 -4.56
N ASN A 126 -12.14 9.55 -5.21
CA ASN A 126 -12.26 9.61 -6.66
C ASN A 126 -11.43 10.72 -7.32
N ASP A 127 -10.87 11.63 -6.54
CA ASP A 127 -10.19 12.85 -7.02
C ASP A 127 -8.75 13.01 -6.46
N LEU A 128 -8.25 11.98 -5.77
CA LEU A 128 -6.91 12.02 -5.14
C LEU A 128 -5.79 12.32 -6.15
N HIS A 129 -5.97 11.91 -7.41
CA HIS A 129 -5.00 12.21 -8.45
C HIS A 129 -4.96 13.70 -8.78
N THR A 130 -6.12 14.32 -9.03
CA THR A 130 -6.23 15.77 -9.28
C THR A 130 -5.71 16.57 -8.10
N PHE A 131 -5.98 16.14 -6.87
CA PHE A 131 -5.41 16.74 -5.68
C PHE A 131 -3.87 16.65 -5.65
N LYS A 132 -3.28 15.51 -6.04
CA LYS A 132 -1.82 15.38 -6.17
C LYS A 132 -1.24 16.26 -7.27
N GLU A 133 -1.93 16.40 -8.42
CA GLU A 133 -1.53 17.35 -9.46
C GLU A 133 -1.50 18.79 -8.92
N THR A 134 -2.54 19.19 -8.17
CA THR A 134 -2.59 20.50 -7.50
C THR A 134 -1.45 20.70 -6.49
N CYS A 135 -1.13 19.67 -5.71
CA CYS A 135 0.03 19.71 -4.80
C CYS A 135 1.34 19.92 -5.58
N GLU A 136 1.52 19.22 -6.70
CA GLU A 136 2.72 19.32 -7.53
C GLU A 136 2.84 20.73 -8.17
N GLU A 137 1.73 21.30 -8.66
CA GLU A 137 1.67 22.67 -9.18
C GLU A 137 2.01 23.71 -8.11
N ALA A 138 1.67 23.43 -6.84
CA ALA A 138 2.03 24.24 -5.68
C ALA A 138 3.49 23.99 -5.20
N GLY A 139 4.27 23.14 -5.89
CA GLY A 139 5.65 22.83 -5.53
C GLY A 139 5.81 21.82 -4.38
N ILE A 140 4.72 21.18 -3.95
CA ILE A 140 4.73 20.18 -2.89
C ILE A 140 5.14 18.82 -3.50
N PRO A 141 6.19 18.16 -2.96
CA PRO A 141 6.63 16.87 -3.47
C PRO A 141 5.56 15.79 -3.26
N VAL A 142 5.07 15.23 -4.35
CA VAL A 142 4.09 14.14 -4.32
C VAL A 142 4.52 12.97 -5.18
N ASN A 143 4.11 11.78 -4.79
CA ASN A 143 4.37 10.59 -5.59
C ASN A 143 3.26 10.43 -6.65
N THR A 144 3.56 10.87 -7.88
CA THR A 144 2.72 10.71 -9.06
C THR A 144 3.40 9.76 -10.06
N TYR A 145 2.59 9.02 -10.82
CA TYR A 145 3.12 8.18 -11.89
C TYR A 145 3.37 9.05 -13.12
N LYS A 146 4.64 9.19 -13.52
CA LYS A 146 5.03 9.87 -14.75
C LYS A 146 5.74 8.90 -15.68
N SER A 147 5.47 9.01 -16.97
CA SER A 147 6.25 8.28 -17.98
C SER A 147 7.55 9.01 -18.28
N ASN A 148 8.63 8.25 -18.44
CA ASN A 148 9.92 8.76 -18.86
C ASN A 148 10.03 8.94 -20.39
N ILE A 149 9.01 8.46 -21.13
CA ILE A 149 8.95 8.54 -22.60
C ILE A 149 7.58 9.05 -23.03
N ALA A 150 7.53 9.73 -24.17
CA ALA A 150 6.26 10.19 -24.75
C ALA A 150 5.54 9.03 -25.45
N TRP A 151 4.21 9.15 -25.59
CA TRP A 151 3.44 8.15 -26.34
C TRP A 151 3.91 8.01 -27.80
N SER A 152 4.39 9.09 -28.42
CA SER A 152 4.95 9.08 -29.77
C SER A 152 6.18 8.20 -29.96
N ASP A 153 6.85 7.82 -28.85
CA ASP A 153 8.06 6.98 -28.89
C ASP A 153 7.75 5.48 -28.96
N PHE A 154 6.46 5.12 -28.77
CA PHE A 154 6.01 3.74 -28.89
C PHE A 154 5.84 3.32 -30.34
N LYS A 155 6.23 2.11 -30.66
CA LYS A 155 5.91 1.46 -31.92
C LYS A 155 4.54 0.77 -31.82
N LEU A 156 3.54 1.43 -32.35
CA LEU A 156 2.18 0.96 -32.31
C LEU A 156 1.92 -0.13 -33.36
N ASN A 157 1.02 -1.05 -33.03
CA ASN A 157 0.50 -2.00 -34.01
C ASN A 157 -0.42 -1.31 -35.04
N SER A 158 -0.94 -2.07 -36.03
CA SER A 158 -1.85 -1.55 -37.09
C SER A 158 -3.10 -0.86 -36.55
N ASP A 159 -3.50 -1.18 -35.32
CA ASP A 159 -4.71 -0.62 -34.67
C ASP A 159 -4.39 0.61 -33.80
N GLY A 160 -3.14 1.11 -33.83
CA GLY A 160 -2.69 2.23 -33.00
C GLY A 160 -2.55 1.89 -31.51
N MET A 161 -2.26 0.65 -31.19
CA MET A 161 -2.17 0.15 -29.81
C MET A 161 -0.86 -0.55 -29.53
N VAL A 162 -0.54 -0.64 -28.22
CA VAL A 162 0.59 -1.43 -27.70
C VAL A 162 0.04 -2.61 -26.87
N PRO A 163 0.54 -3.83 -27.07
CA PRO A 163 0.25 -4.94 -26.19
C PRO A 163 0.89 -4.72 -24.81
N VAL A 164 0.19 -5.21 -23.79
CA VAL A 164 0.62 -5.11 -22.39
C VAL A 164 0.60 -6.50 -21.77
N ILE A 165 1.77 -7.00 -21.41
CA ILE A 165 1.94 -8.20 -20.61
C ILE A 165 1.80 -7.79 -19.15
N VAL A 166 0.86 -8.41 -18.44
CA VAL A 166 0.58 -8.09 -17.03
C VAL A 166 1.11 -9.20 -16.15
N GLN A 167 1.94 -8.84 -15.20
CA GLN A 167 2.66 -9.74 -14.29
C GLN A 167 2.38 -9.35 -12.83
N ASP A 168 2.16 -10.34 -11.97
CA ASP A 168 2.09 -10.10 -10.53
C ASP A 168 3.47 -9.70 -9.99
N TYR A 169 3.54 -8.57 -9.24
CA TYR A 169 4.81 -8.00 -8.77
C TYR A 169 5.51 -8.82 -7.69
N ARG A 170 4.79 -9.72 -7.00
CA ARG A 170 5.36 -10.55 -5.93
C ARG A 170 5.79 -11.93 -6.42
N THR A 171 5.01 -12.51 -7.33
CA THR A 171 5.22 -13.89 -7.77
C THR A 171 5.86 -13.99 -9.14
N ASP A 172 5.95 -12.88 -9.89
CA ASP A 172 6.35 -12.81 -11.29
C ASP A 172 5.49 -13.67 -12.22
N GLU A 173 4.30 -14.13 -11.75
CA GLU A 173 3.36 -14.87 -12.56
C GLU A 173 2.75 -13.96 -13.64
N VAL A 174 2.73 -14.42 -14.88
CA VAL A 174 2.04 -13.70 -15.96
C VAL A 174 0.53 -13.91 -15.81
N LEU A 175 -0.18 -12.82 -15.62
CA LEU A 175 -1.62 -12.83 -15.30
C LEU A 175 -2.50 -12.75 -16.54
N MET A 176 -2.17 -11.86 -17.46
CA MET A 176 -2.96 -11.65 -18.68
C MET A 176 -2.18 -10.84 -19.72
N LEU A 177 -2.75 -10.76 -20.92
CA LEU A 177 -2.35 -9.84 -21.97
C LEU A 177 -3.55 -8.98 -22.35
N ALA A 178 -3.32 -7.69 -22.52
CA ALA A 178 -4.31 -6.71 -22.98
C ALA A 178 -3.66 -5.70 -23.93
N TYR A 179 -4.40 -4.65 -24.31
CA TYR A 179 -3.92 -3.61 -25.21
C TYR A 179 -4.22 -2.24 -24.64
N MET A 180 -3.34 -1.29 -24.93
CA MET A 180 -3.51 0.12 -24.62
C MET A 180 -3.40 0.96 -25.89
N ASN A 181 -4.24 1.97 -26.00
CA ASN A 181 -4.00 3.17 -26.80
C ASN A 181 -3.49 4.29 -25.89
N GLU A 182 -3.20 5.45 -26.43
CA GLU A 182 -2.71 6.60 -25.66
C GLU A 182 -3.61 6.98 -24.49
N LEU A 183 -4.93 7.00 -24.72
CA LEU A 183 -5.90 7.33 -23.68
C LEU A 183 -5.88 6.33 -22.53
N ALA A 184 -5.78 5.02 -22.83
CA ALA A 184 -5.69 3.99 -21.81
C ALA A 184 -4.38 4.06 -21.01
N PHE A 185 -3.26 4.37 -21.68
CA PHE A 185 -1.96 4.56 -21.07
C PHE A 185 -1.99 5.76 -20.10
N ASN A 186 -2.42 6.93 -20.58
CA ASN A 186 -2.50 8.13 -19.76
C ASN A 186 -3.47 7.95 -18.57
N THR A 187 -4.61 7.27 -18.80
CA THR A 187 -5.56 6.95 -17.72
C THR A 187 -4.93 5.99 -16.69
N THR A 188 -4.11 5.04 -17.11
CA THR A 188 -3.37 4.15 -16.20
C THR A 188 -2.40 4.94 -15.33
N LEU A 189 -1.62 5.85 -15.90
CA LEU A 189 -0.72 6.73 -15.14
C LEU A 189 -1.52 7.61 -14.18
N LYS A 190 -2.61 8.18 -14.65
CA LYS A 190 -3.50 9.02 -13.84
C LYS A 190 -4.07 8.29 -12.63
N LEU A 191 -4.62 7.10 -12.80
CA LEU A 191 -5.35 6.37 -11.76
C LEU A 191 -4.44 5.48 -10.89
N GLY A 192 -3.21 5.15 -11.35
CA GLY A 192 -2.39 4.11 -10.73
C GLY A 192 -3.05 2.72 -10.78
N LYS A 193 -4.07 2.56 -11.59
CA LYS A 193 -4.83 1.32 -11.83
C LYS A 193 -4.78 0.98 -13.30
N MET A 194 -4.55 -0.30 -13.63
CA MET A 194 -4.46 -0.73 -15.02
C MET A 194 -5.77 -0.45 -15.76
N THR A 195 -5.65 0.36 -16.78
CA THR A 195 -6.73 0.70 -17.70
C THR A 195 -6.30 0.30 -19.11
N TYR A 196 -7.16 -0.41 -19.80
CA TYR A 196 -6.92 -0.96 -21.13
C TYR A 196 -7.90 -0.42 -22.16
N TRP A 197 -7.60 -0.65 -23.42
CA TRP A 197 -8.56 -0.45 -24.50
C TRP A 197 -9.22 -1.78 -24.86
N SER A 198 -10.53 -1.86 -24.69
CA SER A 198 -11.32 -3.03 -25.09
C SER A 198 -11.59 -2.98 -26.60
N ARG A 199 -10.87 -3.78 -27.38
CA ARG A 199 -11.04 -3.84 -28.85
C ARG A 199 -12.45 -4.25 -29.28
N SER A 200 -13.08 -5.17 -28.55
CA SER A 200 -14.42 -5.67 -28.88
C SER A 200 -15.53 -4.66 -28.54
N ARG A 201 -15.35 -3.83 -27.50
CA ARG A 201 -16.34 -2.84 -27.08
C ARG A 201 -15.99 -1.43 -27.54
N ASN A 202 -14.78 -1.23 -28.05
CA ASN A 202 -14.24 0.06 -28.49
C ASN A 202 -14.34 1.14 -27.40
N GLU A 203 -13.94 0.80 -26.17
CA GLU A 203 -14.01 1.69 -25.00
C GLU A 203 -12.86 1.45 -24.02
N LEU A 204 -12.63 2.43 -23.14
CA LEU A 204 -11.74 2.26 -22.00
C LEU A 204 -12.28 1.21 -21.02
N TRP A 205 -11.39 0.42 -20.48
CA TRP A 205 -11.72 -0.60 -19.50
C TRP A 205 -10.70 -0.59 -18.36
N THR A 206 -11.06 0.01 -17.25
CA THR A 206 -10.28 -0.07 -16.00
C THR A 206 -10.55 -1.42 -15.33
N LYS A 207 -9.50 -2.19 -15.15
CA LYS A 207 -9.57 -3.54 -14.56
C LYS A 207 -10.10 -3.49 -13.13
N GLY A 208 -11.15 -4.25 -12.88
CA GLY A 208 -11.73 -4.40 -11.56
C GLY A 208 -12.76 -3.34 -11.17
N LEU A 209 -13.07 -2.37 -12.02
CA LEU A 209 -14.04 -1.31 -11.70
C LEU A 209 -15.43 -1.88 -11.30
N THR A 210 -15.86 -2.96 -11.94
CA THR A 210 -17.15 -3.62 -11.66
C THR A 210 -16.99 -4.82 -10.72
N SER A 211 -15.90 -5.60 -10.87
CA SER A 211 -15.71 -6.87 -10.15
C SER A 211 -14.97 -6.72 -8.82
N GLY A 212 -14.38 -5.57 -8.53
CA GLY A 212 -13.47 -5.38 -7.41
C GLY A 212 -12.06 -6.00 -7.61
N HIS A 213 -11.84 -6.73 -8.71
CA HIS A 213 -10.55 -7.38 -9.01
C HIS A 213 -9.58 -6.38 -9.67
N VAL A 214 -9.18 -5.36 -8.92
CA VAL A 214 -8.34 -4.26 -9.39
C VAL A 214 -6.89 -4.71 -9.58
N GLN A 215 -6.19 -4.03 -10.49
CA GLN A 215 -4.75 -4.15 -10.71
C GLN A 215 -4.08 -2.82 -10.38
N HIS A 216 -3.43 -2.73 -9.21
CA HIS A 216 -2.67 -1.55 -8.83
C HIS A 216 -1.29 -1.59 -9.47
N VAL A 217 -0.93 -0.54 -10.19
CA VAL A 217 0.36 -0.43 -10.87
C VAL A 217 1.50 -0.34 -9.86
N LYS A 218 2.54 -1.16 -10.06
CA LYS A 218 3.82 -1.06 -9.34
C LYS A 218 4.93 -0.55 -10.25
N SER A 219 4.98 -1.02 -11.49
CA SER A 219 5.88 -0.49 -12.53
C SER A 219 5.33 -0.76 -13.92
N LEU A 220 5.67 0.12 -14.84
CA LEU A 220 5.52 -0.08 -16.28
C LEU A 220 6.91 0.00 -16.90
N THR A 221 7.26 -0.98 -17.70
CA THR A 221 8.54 -1.05 -18.43
C THR A 221 8.25 -1.33 -19.88
N ILE A 222 8.92 -0.63 -20.77
CA ILE A 222 8.86 -0.89 -22.20
C ILE A 222 9.99 -1.84 -22.60
N ASP A 223 9.76 -2.64 -23.61
CA ASP A 223 10.81 -3.51 -24.16
C ASP A 223 11.84 -2.77 -25.01
N CYS A 224 12.81 -3.50 -25.56
CA CYS A 224 13.99 -2.92 -26.20
C CYS A 224 13.73 -2.19 -27.52
N ASP A 225 12.60 -2.46 -28.17
CA ASP A 225 12.23 -1.83 -29.44
C ASP A 225 10.92 -1.04 -29.39
N ASN A 226 10.43 -0.81 -28.18
CA ASN A 226 9.31 0.08 -27.83
C ASN A 226 7.94 -0.38 -28.37
N ASP A 227 7.73 -1.67 -28.52
CA ASP A 227 6.48 -2.20 -29.06
C ASP A 227 5.62 -2.98 -28.05
N THR A 228 6.14 -3.25 -26.83
CA THR A 228 5.45 -4.04 -25.80
C THR A 228 5.68 -3.47 -24.40
N ILE A 229 4.63 -3.35 -23.60
CA ILE A 229 4.72 -2.94 -22.20
C ILE A 229 4.67 -4.18 -21.29
N LEU A 230 5.60 -4.28 -20.34
CA LEU A 230 5.52 -5.13 -19.18
C LEU A 230 4.98 -4.33 -17.99
N ALA A 231 3.79 -4.68 -17.51
CA ALA A 231 3.17 -4.07 -16.34
C ALA A 231 3.30 -5.00 -15.13
N LYS A 232 4.05 -4.62 -14.10
CA LYS A 232 4.03 -5.29 -12.79
C LYS A 232 2.94 -4.67 -11.94
N VAL A 233 2.02 -5.51 -11.44
CA VAL A 233 0.83 -5.08 -10.72
C VAL A 233 0.62 -5.85 -9.42
N GLU A 234 -0.02 -5.20 -8.46
CA GLU A 234 -0.66 -5.89 -7.35
C GLU A 234 -2.07 -6.28 -7.76
N GLN A 235 -2.27 -7.57 -7.98
CA GLN A 235 -3.57 -8.12 -8.39
C GLN A 235 -4.45 -8.38 -7.18
N VAL A 236 -5.60 -7.72 -7.11
CA VAL A 236 -6.67 -8.04 -6.15
C VAL A 236 -7.58 -9.12 -6.75
N GLY A 237 -7.70 -10.26 -6.08
CA GLY A 237 -8.54 -11.38 -6.55
C GLY A 237 -8.07 -11.99 -7.87
N ALA A 238 -9.00 -12.51 -8.66
CA ALA A 238 -8.73 -13.19 -9.93
C ALA A 238 -8.48 -12.21 -11.09
N ALA A 239 -7.42 -12.43 -11.87
CA ALA A 239 -7.19 -11.64 -13.08
C ALA A 239 -8.17 -12.04 -14.21
N CYS A 240 -8.48 -13.33 -14.33
CA CYS A 240 -9.38 -13.84 -15.36
C CYS A 240 -10.86 -13.63 -15.01
N HIS A 241 -11.67 -13.31 -16.01
CA HIS A 241 -13.13 -13.18 -15.87
C HIS A 241 -13.82 -14.52 -15.51
N THR A 242 -13.14 -15.65 -15.71
CA THR A 242 -13.63 -16.99 -15.33
C THR A 242 -13.37 -17.34 -13.87
N GLY A 243 -12.78 -16.43 -13.09
CA GLY A 243 -12.41 -16.64 -11.69
C GLY A 243 -11.03 -17.27 -11.47
N ASN A 244 -10.29 -17.60 -12.54
CA ASN A 244 -8.92 -18.07 -12.41
C ASN A 244 -7.95 -16.93 -12.11
N ARG A 245 -6.89 -17.23 -11.34
CA ARG A 245 -5.87 -16.24 -10.98
C ARG A 245 -5.21 -15.63 -12.21
N THR A 246 -4.89 -16.44 -13.21
CA THR A 246 -4.29 -16.03 -14.49
C THR A 246 -5.21 -16.38 -15.65
N CYS A 247 -5.07 -15.69 -16.78
CA CYS A 247 -5.70 -16.06 -18.05
C CYS A 247 -5.03 -17.27 -18.74
N PHE A 248 -3.80 -17.60 -18.32
CA PHE A 248 -2.97 -18.65 -18.93
C PHE A 248 -3.09 -19.99 -18.19
N PHE A 249 -4.31 -20.51 -18.02
CA PHE A 249 -4.59 -21.73 -17.28
C PHE A 249 -4.88 -22.96 -18.17
N LYS A 250 -4.94 -22.80 -19.50
CA LYS A 250 -5.16 -23.88 -20.47
C LYS A 250 -3.88 -24.23 -21.19
N PRO A 251 -3.21 -25.35 -20.88
CA PRO A 251 -1.99 -25.71 -21.58
C PRO A 251 -2.30 -26.08 -23.04
N LEU A 252 -1.55 -25.55 -23.99
CA LEU A 252 -1.56 -26.03 -25.39
C LEU A 252 -0.71 -27.28 -25.56
N MET A 253 0.43 -27.32 -24.84
CA MET A 253 1.35 -28.44 -24.80
C MET A 253 2.08 -28.42 -23.47
N LYS A 254 2.29 -29.56 -22.85
CA LYS A 254 3.11 -29.70 -21.64
C LYS A 254 4.06 -30.89 -21.85
N LYS A 255 5.37 -30.62 -21.71
CA LYS A 255 6.39 -31.65 -21.61
C LYS A 255 6.61 -31.94 -20.12
N GLU A 256 6.86 -33.20 -19.77
CA GLU A 256 7.29 -33.51 -18.40
C GLU A 256 8.64 -32.85 -18.11
N TYR A 257 8.66 -32.05 -17.06
CA TYR A 257 9.86 -31.42 -16.50
C TYR A 257 9.62 -31.25 -15.00
N ASP A 258 10.72 -31.18 -14.24
CA ASP A 258 10.63 -30.87 -12.82
C ASP A 258 10.17 -29.42 -12.66
N ASP A 259 8.92 -29.25 -12.22
CA ASP A 259 8.29 -27.93 -11.98
C ASP A 259 8.75 -27.34 -10.64
N ILE A 260 10.06 -27.45 -10.39
CA ILE A 260 10.68 -26.89 -9.19
C ILE A 260 11.17 -25.48 -9.53
N ASN A 261 10.30 -24.50 -9.36
CA ASN A 261 10.73 -23.11 -9.39
C ASN A 261 11.19 -22.70 -7.98
N PRO A 262 12.48 -22.44 -7.74
CA PRO A 262 12.98 -22.03 -6.42
C PRO A 262 12.27 -20.79 -5.86
N LEU A 263 11.78 -19.90 -6.74
CA LEU A 263 11.05 -18.70 -6.35
C LEU A 263 9.65 -19.02 -5.77
N HIS A 264 9.10 -20.20 -6.12
CA HIS A 264 7.80 -20.64 -5.61
C HIS A 264 7.88 -21.40 -4.29
N VAL A 265 9.06 -21.69 -3.78
CA VAL A 265 9.21 -22.46 -2.52
C VAL A 265 8.49 -21.79 -1.36
N PHE A 266 8.63 -20.48 -1.21
CA PHE A 266 7.94 -19.74 -0.15
C PHE A 266 6.42 -19.72 -0.35
N GLN A 267 5.95 -19.57 -1.58
CA GLN A 267 4.52 -19.62 -1.90
C GLN A 267 3.96 -21.02 -1.59
N ASN A 268 4.65 -22.06 -2.01
CA ASN A 268 4.24 -23.46 -1.74
C ASN A 268 4.18 -23.74 -0.23
N VAL A 269 5.15 -23.23 0.55
CA VAL A 269 5.12 -23.35 2.02
C VAL A 269 3.93 -22.60 2.59
N TYR A 270 3.67 -21.37 2.13
CA TYR A 270 2.52 -20.59 2.56
C TYR A 270 1.20 -21.28 2.24
N ASP A 271 1.06 -21.84 1.05
CA ASP A 271 -0.12 -22.58 0.61
C ASP A 271 -0.36 -23.82 1.48
N VAL A 272 0.72 -24.56 1.81
CA VAL A 272 0.65 -25.69 2.74
C VAL A 272 0.21 -25.25 4.14
N ILE A 273 0.72 -24.11 4.64
CA ILE A 273 0.33 -23.55 5.95
C ILE A 273 -1.15 -23.18 5.93
N THR A 274 -1.61 -22.52 4.86
CA THR A 274 -3.00 -22.10 4.69
C THR A 274 -3.92 -23.30 4.60
N ASP A 275 -3.57 -24.30 3.79
CA ASP A 275 -4.32 -25.57 3.69
C ASP A 275 -4.43 -26.27 5.04
N ARG A 276 -3.36 -26.29 5.85
CA ARG A 276 -3.40 -26.90 7.20
C ARG A 276 -4.29 -26.13 8.16
N LYS A 277 -4.46 -24.83 7.96
CA LYS A 277 -5.39 -24.01 8.75
C LYS A 277 -6.84 -24.30 8.38
N GLU A 278 -7.14 -24.44 7.10
CA GLU A 278 -8.50 -24.69 6.57
C GLU A 278 -8.90 -26.15 6.66
N HIS A 279 -7.96 -27.06 6.44
CA HIS A 279 -8.13 -28.51 6.43
C HIS A 279 -7.11 -29.16 7.42
N PRO A 280 -7.42 -29.15 8.73
CA PRO A 280 -6.52 -29.72 9.75
C PRO A 280 -6.20 -31.18 9.47
N LYS A 281 -4.90 -31.53 9.59
CA LYS A 281 -4.41 -32.89 9.40
C LYS A 281 -3.83 -33.43 10.72
N GLU A 282 -4.25 -34.60 11.12
CA GLU A 282 -3.74 -35.28 12.32
C GLU A 282 -2.21 -35.46 12.25
N GLY A 283 -1.53 -35.20 13.36
CA GLY A 283 -0.08 -35.27 13.46
C GLY A 283 0.69 -34.11 12.84
N SER A 284 0.00 -33.10 12.29
CA SER A 284 0.65 -31.91 11.70
C SER A 284 1.18 -30.97 12.78
N TYR A 285 2.47 -30.65 12.74
CA TYR A 285 3.07 -29.65 13.61
C TYR A 285 2.49 -28.24 13.36
N THR A 286 2.15 -27.93 12.12
CA THR A 286 1.49 -26.66 11.77
C THR A 286 0.12 -26.52 12.45
N ASN A 287 -0.68 -27.58 12.46
CA ASN A 287 -1.95 -27.57 13.21
C ASN A 287 -1.74 -27.43 14.71
N TYR A 288 -0.74 -28.13 15.27
CA TYR A 288 -0.35 -27.93 16.67
C TYR A 288 0.00 -26.48 16.99
N LEU A 289 0.71 -25.77 16.09
CA LEU A 289 1.02 -24.36 16.27
C LEU A 289 -0.24 -23.49 16.25
N PHE A 290 -1.18 -23.76 15.34
CA PHE A 290 -2.47 -23.04 15.31
C PHE A 290 -3.28 -23.26 16.58
N ASP A 291 -3.34 -24.47 17.08
CA ASP A 291 -4.06 -24.82 18.31
C ASP A 291 -3.45 -24.15 19.56
N LYS A 292 -2.13 -24.02 19.60
CA LYS A 292 -1.40 -23.35 20.70
C LYS A 292 -1.39 -21.82 20.61
N GLY A 293 -1.75 -21.29 19.43
CA GLY A 293 -1.89 -19.87 19.20
C GLY A 293 -0.59 -19.10 19.03
N ILE A 294 -0.73 -17.78 18.88
CA ILE A 294 0.33 -16.86 18.44
C ILE A 294 1.59 -16.91 19.34
N GLU A 295 1.43 -17.08 20.63
CA GLU A 295 2.58 -17.12 21.55
C GLU A 295 3.50 -18.31 21.31
N LYS A 296 2.95 -19.42 20.80
CA LYS A 296 3.74 -20.59 20.45
C LYS A 296 4.39 -20.45 19.07
N ILE A 297 3.71 -19.77 18.15
CA ILE A 297 4.23 -19.48 16.79
C ILE A 297 5.44 -18.53 16.87
N LEU A 298 5.43 -17.60 17.83
CA LEU A 298 6.48 -16.57 17.99
C LEU A 298 7.66 -17.02 18.86
N LYS A 299 7.65 -18.20 19.43
CA LYS A 299 8.74 -18.83 20.19
C LYS A 299 9.63 -19.68 19.30
#